data_ac7c5b07d5751d27a02560323e8bee22
#
_entry.id   ac7c5b07d5751d27a02560323e8bee22
#
_cell.length_a   1.000
_cell.length_b   1.000
_cell.length_c   1.000
_cell.angle_alpha   90.00
_cell.angle_beta   90.00
_cell.angle_gamma   90.00
#
_symmetry.space_group_name_H-M   'P 1'
#
loop_
_entity.id
_entity.type
_entity.pdbx_description
1 polymer ?
#
loop_
_entity_poly.entity_id
_entity_poly.type
_entity_poly.pdbx_seq_one_letter_code
_entity_poly.pdbx_strand_id
1 'polypeptide(L)'
;MSQEKLSEFVGAQATSLDVPGVAVGVLVDGREIYASHGVTSVHTPLPVDEHTLFPLASVSKTFTATALMRLVAEGKVDLHAPVRTYVPELKLADEESAARITVLNLLNHTAGLEWNLIDDGEGDRSLAGLVAKLSQLPLIALPGARASYSQAGYNLAGRIIEKVTGLPFEQAMASLVLEPVGLADTVYGLSEVMVRKFAVGHNRGEDGTLRPARPWAAFKEGARGDNPGGGLASSVSDLLRWARFQLGDGEDVLPAAQLHRMREQTVRLRASTLGEGFGICWFLHDLDGLHGIGHGGSGNGQFAELLIVPERDFAVVSLANAGPDGYPFNQSVVRWALEHYLGVIEKTVEPVAYDEGRARQVAGRYEIDAMNLDIARDGTRLTLAVGIKPEIREASDEEMPPYYPAAEIGFLPGDGDGDGDGDEYIVTEGGLAGQRGYFSRDAEGAITGVDLAGRLFNRVAEAS
;
A
#
# COMPACT_ATOMS: atom_id res chain seq x y z
N MET A 1 0.76 11.70 -29.43
CA MET A 1 -0.31 10.82 -28.89
C MET A 1 -1.17 11.70 -27.99
N SER A 2 -2.49 11.65 -28.12
CA SER A 2 -3.34 12.75 -27.68
C SER A 2 -3.88 12.54 -26.27
N GLN A 3 -3.91 13.58 -25.48
CA GLN A 3 -4.69 13.74 -24.25
C GLN A 3 -6.16 13.27 -24.43
N GLU A 4 -6.70 13.43 -25.63
CA GLU A 4 -8.05 13.03 -26.01
C GLU A 4 -8.31 11.50 -25.78
N LYS A 5 -7.38 10.63 -26.20
CA LYS A 5 -7.52 9.18 -25.99
C LYS A 5 -7.48 8.78 -24.53
N LEU A 6 -6.60 9.42 -23.72
CA LEU A 6 -6.56 9.19 -22.29
C LEU A 6 -7.87 9.64 -21.64
N SER A 7 -8.39 10.81 -22.01
CA SER A 7 -9.65 11.36 -21.48
C SER A 7 -10.84 10.51 -21.86
N GLU A 8 -10.91 10.01 -23.10
CA GLU A 8 -11.94 9.05 -23.54
C GLU A 8 -11.91 7.75 -22.70
N PHE A 9 -10.73 7.16 -22.56
CA PHE A 9 -10.57 5.93 -21.78
C PHE A 9 -10.96 6.14 -20.31
N VAL A 10 -10.43 7.17 -19.67
CA VAL A 10 -10.69 7.50 -18.25
C VAL A 10 -12.18 7.74 -18.02
N GLY A 11 -12.84 8.53 -18.88
CA GLY A 11 -14.27 8.80 -18.76
C GLY A 11 -15.14 7.55 -18.96
N ALA A 12 -14.82 6.72 -19.95
CA ALA A 12 -15.54 5.47 -20.19
C ALA A 12 -15.39 4.47 -19.03
N GLN A 13 -14.18 4.32 -18.50
CA GLN A 13 -13.92 3.41 -17.37
C GLN A 13 -14.55 3.90 -16.08
N ALA A 14 -14.44 5.19 -15.74
CA ALA A 14 -15.08 5.75 -14.55
C ALA A 14 -16.61 5.57 -14.59
N THR A 15 -17.21 5.80 -15.77
CA THR A 15 -18.65 5.59 -15.97
C THR A 15 -19.04 4.11 -15.85
N SER A 16 -18.25 3.21 -16.46
CA SER A 16 -18.53 1.76 -16.43
C SER A 16 -18.46 1.16 -15.03
N LEU A 17 -17.57 1.68 -14.18
CA LEU A 17 -17.36 1.24 -12.80
C LEU A 17 -18.12 2.08 -11.78
N ASP A 18 -18.93 3.06 -12.24
CA ASP A 18 -19.70 3.97 -11.38
C ASP A 18 -18.80 4.66 -10.32
N VAL A 19 -17.61 5.12 -10.75
CA VAL A 19 -16.69 5.89 -9.90
C VAL A 19 -16.99 7.38 -10.03
N PRO A 20 -17.40 8.07 -8.94
CA PRO A 20 -17.90 9.45 -9.02
C PRO A 20 -16.85 10.47 -9.51
N GLY A 21 -15.59 10.29 -9.15
CA GLY A 21 -14.55 11.23 -9.51
C GLY A 21 -13.18 10.58 -9.59
N VAL A 22 -12.45 10.91 -10.65
CA VAL A 22 -11.11 10.37 -10.91
C VAL A 22 -10.19 11.44 -11.49
N ALA A 23 -8.91 11.35 -11.16
CA ALA A 23 -7.85 12.13 -11.77
C ALA A 23 -6.69 11.22 -12.15
N VAL A 24 -6.21 11.37 -13.39
CA VAL A 24 -5.12 10.56 -13.96
C VAL A 24 -4.07 11.47 -14.54
N GLY A 25 -2.80 11.13 -14.31
CA GLY A 25 -1.65 11.80 -14.91
C GLY A 25 -0.69 10.76 -15.51
N VAL A 26 -0.15 11.07 -16.68
CA VAL A 26 0.88 10.26 -17.35
C VAL A 26 2.06 11.14 -17.69
N LEU A 27 3.27 10.72 -17.29
CA LEU A 27 4.53 11.30 -17.73
C LEU A 27 5.13 10.36 -18.77
N VAL A 28 5.36 10.88 -19.98
CA VAL A 28 5.97 10.14 -21.09
C VAL A 28 6.72 11.09 -22.02
N ASP A 29 7.93 10.70 -22.42
CA ASP A 29 8.79 11.52 -23.29
C ASP A 29 8.97 12.96 -22.74
N GLY A 30 9.10 13.12 -21.43
CA GLY A 30 9.24 14.39 -20.74
C GLY A 30 7.97 15.26 -20.70
N ARG A 31 6.82 14.75 -21.19
CA ARG A 31 5.53 15.48 -21.23
C ARG A 31 4.56 14.91 -20.18
N GLU A 32 3.83 15.82 -19.57
CA GLU A 32 2.73 15.50 -18.66
C GLU A 32 1.40 15.56 -19.41
N ILE A 33 0.60 14.50 -19.26
CA ILE A 33 -0.72 14.37 -19.88
C ILE A 33 -1.71 14.11 -18.76
N TYR A 34 -2.76 14.91 -18.68
CA TYR A 34 -3.77 14.83 -17.64
C TYR A 34 -5.13 14.45 -18.19
N ALA A 35 -5.88 13.64 -17.43
CA ALA A 35 -7.28 13.36 -17.67
C ALA A 35 -8.03 13.30 -16.34
N SER A 36 -9.20 13.92 -16.28
CA SER A 36 -10.07 13.86 -15.12
C SER A 36 -11.51 13.63 -15.56
N HIS A 37 -12.30 13.01 -14.69
CA HIS A 37 -13.71 12.78 -14.94
C HIS A 37 -14.50 12.88 -13.64
N GLY A 38 -15.74 13.37 -13.75
CA GLY A 38 -16.70 13.35 -12.67
C GLY A 38 -16.49 14.43 -11.60
N VAL A 39 -16.87 14.11 -10.36
CA VAL A 39 -17.05 15.08 -9.29
C VAL A 39 -16.32 14.70 -7.99
N THR A 40 -16.00 15.72 -7.22
CA THR A 40 -15.33 15.59 -5.93
C THR A 40 -16.21 14.88 -4.88
N SER A 41 -17.53 15.06 -4.96
CA SER A 41 -18.51 14.42 -4.07
C SER A 41 -19.89 14.36 -4.76
N VAL A 42 -20.61 13.27 -4.58
CA VAL A 42 -22.00 13.16 -5.07
C VAL A 42 -22.96 14.11 -4.38
N HIS A 43 -22.66 14.55 -3.15
CA HIS A 43 -23.50 15.49 -2.39
C HIS A 43 -23.18 16.96 -2.67
N THR A 44 -21.93 17.27 -2.99
CA THR A 44 -21.43 18.63 -3.30
C THR A 44 -20.58 18.57 -4.56
N PRO A 45 -21.21 18.39 -5.73
CA PRO A 45 -20.49 18.09 -6.96
C PRO A 45 -19.72 19.31 -7.47
N LEU A 46 -18.39 19.23 -7.38
CA LEU A 46 -17.45 20.11 -8.07
C LEU A 46 -16.68 19.26 -9.07
N PRO A 47 -16.37 19.77 -10.27
CA PRO A 47 -15.57 19.02 -11.23
C PRO A 47 -14.19 18.68 -10.67
N VAL A 48 -13.76 17.42 -10.88
CA VAL A 48 -12.37 17.00 -10.60
C VAL A 48 -11.45 17.59 -11.68
N ASP A 49 -10.25 17.99 -11.27
CA ASP A 49 -9.17 18.42 -12.16
C ASP A 49 -7.81 17.93 -11.63
N GLU A 50 -6.73 18.32 -12.31
CA GLU A 50 -5.35 17.93 -12.01
C GLU A 50 -4.83 18.44 -10.67
N HIS A 51 -5.47 19.45 -10.07
CA HIS A 51 -5.14 20.04 -8.76
C HIS A 51 -6.09 19.61 -7.63
N THR A 52 -7.08 18.78 -7.94
CA THR A 52 -7.98 18.25 -6.91
C THR A 52 -7.21 17.31 -5.97
N LEU A 53 -7.30 17.57 -4.67
CA LEU A 53 -6.63 16.75 -3.66
C LEU A 53 -7.39 15.45 -3.40
N PHE A 54 -6.65 14.37 -3.33
CA PHE A 54 -7.12 13.07 -2.86
C PHE A 54 -6.21 12.59 -1.72
N PRO A 55 -6.74 11.92 -0.68
CA PRO A 55 -5.92 11.18 0.26
C PRO A 55 -5.09 10.12 -0.46
N LEU A 56 -3.79 10.12 -0.20
CA LEU A 56 -2.86 9.19 -0.85
C LEU A 56 -2.78 7.85 -0.14
N ALA A 57 -3.25 7.78 1.09
CA ALA A 57 -3.05 6.62 1.94
C ALA A 57 -1.58 6.13 1.85
N SER A 58 -1.36 4.86 1.57
CA SER A 58 -0.03 4.25 1.62
C SER A 58 1.00 4.78 0.64
N VAL A 59 0.62 5.50 -0.43
CA VAL A 59 1.60 6.20 -1.28
C VAL A 59 2.43 7.20 -0.46
N SER A 60 1.88 7.72 0.66
CA SER A 60 2.60 8.55 1.65
C SER A 60 3.92 7.94 2.13
N LYS A 61 4.01 6.60 2.16
CA LYS A 61 5.21 5.89 2.59
C LYS A 61 6.43 6.23 1.73
N THR A 62 6.23 6.48 0.44
CA THR A 62 7.33 6.82 -0.48
C THR A 62 7.99 8.14 -0.09
N PHE A 63 7.22 9.10 0.41
CA PHE A 63 7.71 10.39 0.91
C PHE A 63 8.46 10.22 2.24
N THR A 64 7.89 9.47 3.18
CA THR A 64 8.52 9.16 4.47
C THR A 64 9.85 8.44 4.30
N ALA A 65 9.91 7.45 3.41
CA ALA A 65 11.14 6.72 3.10
C ALA A 65 12.19 7.66 2.48
N THR A 66 11.80 8.56 1.57
CA THR A 66 12.70 9.53 0.96
C THR A 66 13.27 10.51 2.00
N ALA A 67 12.43 11.01 2.92
CA ALA A 67 12.90 11.85 4.03
C ALA A 67 13.92 11.12 4.90
N LEU A 68 13.66 9.86 5.22
CA LEU A 68 14.59 9.05 6.02
C LEU A 68 15.89 8.79 5.26
N MET A 69 15.83 8.50 3.95
CA MET A 69 16.99 8.33 3.09
C MET A 69 17.82 9.61 2.93
N ARG A 70 17.18 10.79 2.97
CA ARG A 70 17.89 12.06 3.07
C ARG A 70 18.70 12.15 4.36
N LEU A 71 18.12 11.79 5.49
CA LEU A 71 18.84 11.73 6.76
C LEU A 71 19.98 10.69 6.76
N VAL A 72 19.82 9.59 6.00
CA VAL A 72 20.88 8.62 5.75
C VAL A 72 22.01 9.24 4.93
N ALA A 73 21.69 9.95 3.85
CA ALA A 73 22.68 10.64 3.02
C ALA A 73 23.45 11.71 3.79
N GLU A 74 22.80 12.37 4.75
CA GLU A 74 23.42 13.34 5.66
C GLU A 74 24.23 12.68 6.79
N GLY A 75 24.31 11.36 6.86
CA GLY A 75 25.00 10.62 7.91
C GLY A 75 24.35 10.67 9.29
N LYS A 76 23.10 11.13 9.39
CA LYS A 76 22.35 11.23 10.65
C LYS A 76 21.65 9.93 11.03
N VAL A 77 21.38 9.07 10.05
CA VAL A 77 20.74 7.76 10.22
C VAL A 77 21.56 6.70 9.48
N ASP A 78 21.70 5.52 10.09
CA ASP A 78 22.25 4.32 9.46
C ASP A 78 21.11 3.31 9.27
N LEU A 79 20.91 2.84 8.04
CA LEU A 79 19.88 1.85 7.69
C LEU A 79 20.04 0.52 8.45
N HIS A 80 21.25 0.16 8.80
CA HIS A 80 21.56 -1.10 9.48
C HIS A 80 21.63 -0.97 11.00
N ALA A 81 21.56 0.25 11.52
CA ALA A 81 21.50 0.46 12.96
C ALA A 81 20.15 -0.04 13.53
N PRO A 82 20.14 -0.60 14.75
CA PRO A 82 18.90 -0.89 15.46
C PRO A 82 18.03 0.35 15.62
N VAL A 83 16.71 0.21 15.45
CA VAL A 83 15.74 1.31 15.63
C VAL A 83 15.90 1.97 17.00
N ARG A 84 16.22 1.20 18.02
CA ARG A 84 16.46 1.71 19.40
C ARG A 84 17.62 2.68 19.52
N THR A 85 18.53 2.74 18.55
CA THR A 85 19.55 3.79 18.50
C THR A 85 18.92 5.18 18.42
N TYR A 86 17.79 5.31 17.74
CA TYR A 86 17.07 6.57 17.51
C TYR A 86 15.83 6.71 18.39
N VAL A 87 15.18 5.60 18.71
CA VAL A 87 13.94 5.51 19.51
C VAL A 87 14.20 4.60 20.71
N PRO A 88 15.00 5.02 21.70
CA PRO A 88 15.38 4.17 22.84
C PRO A 88 14.19 3.77 23.71
N GLU A 89 13.08 4.51 23.64
CA GLU A 89 11.84 4.21 24.33
C GLU A 89 11.03 3.07 23.72
N LEU A 90 11.38 2.58 22.51
CA LEU A 90 10.67 1.49 21.84
C LEU A 90 10.64 0.23 22.73
N LYS A 91 9.43 -0.25 23.00
CA LYS A 91 9.14 -1.51 23.67
C LYS A 91 8.24 -2.35 22.78
N LEU A 92 8.52 -3.62 22.68
CA LEU A 92 7.66 -4.62 22.05
C LEU A 92 7.45 -5.77 23.03
N ALA A 93 6.48 -6.65 22.75
CA ALA A 93 6.22 -7.83 23.58
C ALA A 93 7.45 -8.77 23.64
N ASP A 94 8.20 -8.88 22.55
CA ASP A 94 9.49 -9.59 22.48
C ASP A 94 10.65 -8.59 22.46
N GLU A 95 11.30 -8.43 23.59
CA GLU A 95 12.41 -7.51 23.79
C GLU A 95 13.69 -7.90 23.02
N GLU A 96 13.95 -9.18 22.82
CA GLU A 96 15.09 -9.64 22.05
C GLU A 96 14.94 -9.25 20.57
N SER A 97 13.78 -9.54 19.99
CA SER A 97 13.45 -9.13 18.62
C SER A 97 13.41 -7.62 18.48
N ALA A 98 12.83 -6.88 19.44
CA ALA A 98 12.83 -5.42 19.41
C ALA A 98 14.24 -4.81 19.31
N ALA A 99 15.22 -5.41 19.98
CA ALA A 99 16.62 -4.96 19.93
C ALA A 99 17.30 -5.20 18.57
N ARG A 100 16.75 -6.08 17.75
CA ARG A 100 17.32 -6.52 16.46
C ARG A 100 16.72 -5.82 15.26
N ILE A 101 15.53 -5.21 15.38
CA ILE A 101 14.89 -4.49 14.27
C ILE A 101 15.79 -3.33 13.85
N THR A 102 16.19 -3.33 12.57
CA THR A 102 16.96 -2.25 11.96
C THR A 102 16.04 -1.23 11.27
N VAL A 103 16.59 -0.05 10.96
CA VAL A 103 15.88 0.97 10.18
C VAL A 103 15.44 0.41 8.82
N LEU A 104 16.30 -0.36 8.14
CA LEU A 104 15.98 -0.99 6.86
C LEU A 104 14.77 -1.93 6.98
N ASN A 105 14.67 -2.69 8.08
CA ASN A 105 13.54 -3.60 8.29
C ASN A 105 12.18 -2.87 8.33
N LEU A 106 12.15 -1.62 8.80
CA LEU A 106 10.94 -0.81 8.77
C LEU A 106 10.54 -0.46 7.33
N LEU A 107 11.52 -0.07 6.50
CA LEU A 107 11.29 0.46 5.16
C LEU A 107 11.00 -0.60 4.10
N ASN A 108 11.45 -1.83 4.32
CA ASN A 108 11.21 -2.96 3.42
C ASN A 108 10.25 -4.01 3.98
N HIS A 109 9.51 -3.66 5.04
CA HIS A 109 8.49 -4.50 5.65
C HIS A 109 8.98 -5.85 6.19
N THR A 110 10.23 -5.91 6.65
CA THR A 110 10.80 -7.12 7.25
C THR A 110 11.01 -7.03 8.76
N ALA A 111 10.41 -6.03 9.41
CA ALA A 111 10.53 -5.86 10.86
C ALA A 111 9.87 -6.98 11.68
N GLY A 112 9.00 -7.78 11.07
CA GLY A 112 8.23 -8.81 11.76
C GLY A 112 7.09 -8.25 12.60
N LEU A 113 6.79 -6.96 12.48
CA LEU A 113 5.66 -6.32 13.16
C LEU A 113 4.35 -6.70 12.49
N GLU A 114 3.30 -6.81 13.29
CA GLU A 114 1.92 -6.88 12.82
C GLU A 114 1.57 -5.66 11.93
N TRP A 115 0.50 -5.77 11.14
CA TRP A 115 0.12 -4.77 10.16
C TRP A 115 0.01 -3.37 10.78
N ASN A 116 -0.83 -3.18 11.79
CA ASN A 116 -1.03 -1.89 12.45
C ASN A 116 -1.58 -2.07 13.85
N LEU A 117 -1.36 -1.07 14.69
CA LEU A 117 -2.09 -0.90 15.93
C LEU A 117 -3.40 -0.17 15.62
N ILE A 118 -4.49 -0.69 16.16
CA ILE A 118 -5.78 -0.02 16.08
C ILE A 118 -5.78 1.12 17.08
N ASP A 119 -5.87 2.36 16.59
CA ASP A 119 -6.03 3.51 17.45
C ASP A 119 -7.48 3.54 17.97
N ASP A 120 -7.65 3.22 19.26
CA ASP A 120 -8.92 3.30 19.98
C ASP A 120 -9.45 4.74 20.14
N GLY A 121 -8.68 5.73 19.68
CA GLY A 121 -8.99 7.14 19.77
C GLY A 121 -8.78 7.75 21.16
N GLU A 122 -8.25 6.97 22.11
CA GLU A 122 -8.02 7.40 23.47
C GLU A 122 -6.55 7.73 23.77
N GLY A 123 -6.33 8.60 24.71
CA GLY A 123 -5.00 8.96 25.21
C GLY A 123 -4.20 9.88 24.30
N ASP A 124 -2.88 9.73 24.32
CA ASP A 124 -1.96 10.50 23.48
C ASP A 124 -1.99 9.97 22.03
N ARG A 125 -2.58 10.75 21.14
CA ARG A 125 -2.74 10.44 19.71
C ARG A 125 -1.60 10.98 18.85
N SER A 126 -0.54 11.50 19.47
CA SER A 126 0.70 11.84 18.77
C SER A 126 1.39 10.59 18.25
N LEU A 127 2.33 10.77 17.33
CA LEU A 127 3.18 9.70 16.87
C LEU A 127 3.95 9.02 18.01
N ALA A 128 4.39 9.78 19.00
CA ALA A 128 5.04 9.24 20.20
C ALA A 128 4.10 8.35 21.02
N GLY A 129 2.85 8.80 21.21
CA GLY A 129 1.82 8.03 21.91
C GLY A 129 1.47 6.73 21.19
N LEU A 130 1.34 6.77 19.87
CA LEU A 130 1.12 5.56 19.07
C LEU A 130 2.29 4.57 19.19
N VAL A 131 3.53 5.06 19.09
CA VAL A 131 4.74 4.22 19.23
C VAL A 131 4.81 3.58 20.62
N ALA A 132 4.38 4.28 21.68
CA ALA A 132 4.33 3.70 23.01
C ALA A 132 3.33 2.51 23.12
N LYS A 133 2.25 2.55 22.36
CA LYS A 133 1.25 1.47 22.30
C LYS A 133 1.74 0.24 21.51
N LEU A 134 2.82 0.33 20.70
CA LEU A 134 3.37 -0.80 19.93
C LEU A 134 3.83 -1.96 20.82
N SER A 135 4.06 -1.73 22.12
CA SER A 135 4.34 -2.81 23.08
C SER A 135 3.21 -3.86 23.18
N GLN A 136 2.02 -3.54 22.71
CA GLN A 136 0.86 -4.43 22.67
C GLN A 136 0.80 -5.27 21.38
N LEU A 137 1.53 -4.89 20.33
CA LEU A 137 1.53 -5.62 19.07
C LEU A 137 2.37 -6.89 19.17
N PRO A 138 1.81 -8.04 18.74
CA PRO A 138 2.58 -9.26 18.57
C PRO A 138 3.58 -9.11 17.41
N LEU A 139 4.64 -9.92 17.45
CA LEU A 139 5.51 -10.16 16.31
C LEU A 139 4.99 -11.38 15.54
N ILE A 140 4.83 -11.22 14.25
CA ILE A 140 4.37 -12.29 13.34
C ILE A 140 5.51 -13.06 12.70
N ALA A 141 6.72 -12.52 12.76
CA ALA A 141 7.96 -13.15 12.28
C ALA A 141 9.18 -12.55 13.00
N LEU A 142 10.33 -13.25 12.96
CA LEU A 142 11.58 -12.68 13.40
C LEU A 142 12.02 -11.54 12.45
N PRO A 143 12.65 -10.47 12.96
CA PRO A 143 13.16 -9.39 12.14
C PRO A 143 14.11 -9.89 11.05
N GLY A 144 13.86 -9.48 9.82
CA GLY A 144 14.62 -9.88 8.64
C GLY A 144 14.26 -11.25 8.04
N ALA A 145 13.43 -12.06 8.71
CA ALA A 145 13.14 -13.42 8.26
C ALA A 145 12.15 -13.46 7.09
N ARG A 146 11.16 -12.58 7.08
CA ARG A 146 10.05 -12.57 6.11
C ARG A 146 9.53 -11.15 5.90
N ALA A 147 9.06 -10.88 4.69
CA ALA A 147 8.32 -9.67 4.40
C ALA A 147 6.86 -9.83 4.85
N SER A 148 6.33 -8.83 5.52
CA SER A 148 4.91 -8.66 5.76
C SER A 148 4.61 -7.17 5.84
N TYR A 149 3.76 -6.70 4.94
CA TYR A 149 3.44 -5.29 4.82
C TYR A 149 2.91 -4.72 6.15
N SER A 150 3.58 -3.69 6.68
CA SER A 150 3.29 -3.14 8.01
C SER A 150 3.18 -1.62 7.98
N GLN A 151 2.09 -1.10 8.51
CA GLN A 151 1.88 0.32 8.81
C GLN A 151 2.70 0.72 10.04
N ALA A 152 2.72 -0.12 11.08
CA ALA A 152 3.45 0.11 12.33
C ALA A 152 4.94 0.37 12.09
N GLY A 153 5.54 -0.28 11.10
CA GLY A 153 6.92 -0.04 10.68
C GLY A 153 7.14 1.40 10.22
N TYR A 154 6.20 1.97 9.47
CA TYR A 154 6.30 3.35 9.00
C TYR A 154 5.99 4.38 10.09
N ASN A 155 5.14 4.05 11.05
CA ASN A 155 4.94 4.89 12.22
C ASN A 155 6.25 5.02 13.02
N LEU A 156 7.00 3.92 13.18
CA LEU A 156 8.34 3.95 13.77
C LEU A 156 9.36 4.74 12.90
N ALA A 157 9.32 4.59 11.59
CA ALA A 157 10.17 5.37 10.68
C ALA A 157 9.91 6.88 10.84
N GLY A 158 8.63 7.29 10.93
CA GLY A 158 8.27 8.67 11.23
C GLY A 158 8.78 9.14 12.59
N ARG A 159 8.73 8.27 13.61
CA ARG A 159 9.28 8.61 14.93
C ARG A 159 10.79 8.80 14.90
N ILE A 160 11.53 8.03 14.10
CA ILE A 160 12.95 8.27 13.89
C ILE A 160 13.19 9.66 13.30
N ILE A 161 12.39 10.06 12.29
CA ILE A 161 12.48 11.40 11.69
C ILE A 161 12.28 12.49 12.75
N GLU A 162 11.23 12.39 13.59
CA GLU A 162 11.02 13.35 14.69
C GLU A 162 12.21 13.43 15.64
N LYS A 163 12.74 12.28 16.06
CA LYS A 163 13.87 12.22 17.00
C LYS A 163 15.15 12.82 16.43
N VAL A 164 15.43 12.56 15.17
CA VAL A 164 16.68 13.00 14.51
C VAL A 164 16.62 14.48 14.14
N THR A 165 15.44 14.97 13.73
CA THR A 165 15.27 16.38 13.33
C THR A 165 14.93 17.30 14.51
N GLY A 166 14.34 16.77 15.57
CA GLY A 166 13.79 17.56 16.68
C GLY A 166 12.50 18.33 16.31
N LEU A 167 11.91 18.04 15.14
CA LEU A 167 10.68 18.66 14.65
C LEU A 167 9.50 17.70 14.75
N PRO A 168 8.26 18.21 14.86
CA PRO A 168 7.08 17.41 14.57
C PRO A 168 7.16 16.80 13.18
N PHE A 169 6.61 15.59 12.98
CA PHE A 169 6.77 14.81 11.76
C PHE A 169 6.39 15.61 10.49
N GLU A 170 5.23 16.28 10.48
CA GLU A 170 4.75 17.01 9.32
C GLU A 170 5.64 18.21 8.97
N GLN A 171 6.19 18.89 9.98
CA GLN A 171 7.15 19.98 9.76
C GLN A 171 8.48 19.45 9.21
N ALA A 172 8.95 18.30 9.71
CA ALA A 172 10.13 17.65 9.17
C ALA A 172 9.90 17.24 7.70
N MET A 173 8.74 16.67 7.37
CA MET A 173 8.38 16.29 6.00
C MET A 173 8.31 17.49 5.07
N ALA A 174 7.69 18.60 5.51
CA ALA A 174 7.64 19.82 4.74
C ALA A 174 9.05 20.31 4.37
N SER A 175 9.95 20.43 5.36
CA SER A 175 11.31 20.96 5.15
C SER A 175 12.26 19.97 4.45
N LEU A 176 12.11 18.66 4.65
CA LEU A 176 13.00 17.68 4.07
C LEU A 176 12.60 17.29 2.63
N VAL A 177 11.30 17.30 2.30
CA VAL A 177 10.82 16.72 1.04
C VAL A 177 9.86 17.65 0.32
N LEU A 178 8.73 18.07 0.94
CA LEU A 178 7.63 18.68 0.20
C LEU A 178 8.01 20.02 -0.42
N GLU A 179 8.57 20.94 0.38
CA GLU A 179 9.00 22.25 -0.07
C GLU A 179 10.18 22.17 -1.06
N PRO A 180 11.27 21.40 -0.78
CA PRO A 180 12.38 21.30 -1.71
C PRO A 180 12.03 20.68 -3.07
N VAL A 181 11.11 19.71 -3.13
CA VAL A 181 10.61 19.15 -4.40
C VAL A 181 9.58 20.09 -5.05
N GLY A 182 9.04 21.08 -4.32
CA GLY A 182 8.07 22.03 -4.83
C GLY A 182 6.66 21.48 -4.98
N LEU A 183 6.24 20.64 -4.01
CA LEU A 183 4.93 19.99 -3.98
C LEU A 183 3.91 20.92 -3.28
N ALA A 184 3.28 21.79 -4.03
CA ALA A 184 2.39 22.83 -3.49
C ALA A 184 0.99 22.32 -3.11
N ASP A 185 0.56 21.24 -3.73
CA ASP A 185 -0.74 20.58 -3.50
C ASP A 185 -0.63 19.37 -2.54
N THR A 186 0.55 19.14 -1.96
CA THR A 186 0.79 17.98 -1.09
C THR A 186 0.87 18.41 0.37
N VAL A 187 -0.09 17.99 1.17
CA VAL A 187 -0.26 18.50 2.53
C VAL A 187 -0.65 17.41 3.53
N TYR A 188 -0.33 17.67 4.79
CA TYR A 188 -0.88 16.96 5.95
C TYR A 188 -1.92 17.83 6.64
N GLY A 189 -2.94 17.18 7.18
CA GLY A 189 -3.88 17.88 8.05
C GLY A 189 -5.10 18.49 7.36
N LEU A 190 -6.21 18.42 8.05
CA LEU A 190 -7.52 18.84 7.55
C LEU A 190 -7.60 20.34 7.26
N SER A 191 -6.97 21.17 8.09
CA SER A 191 -6.98 22.64 7.92
C SER A 191 -6.38 23.08 6.60
N GLU A 192 -5.36 22.39 6.11
CA GLU A 192 -4.71 22.70 4.84
C GLU A 192 -5.50 22.17 3.64
N VAL A 193 -6.14 21.00 3.82
CA VAL A 193 -7.02 20.42 2.81
C VAL A 193 -8.27 21.26 2.59
N MET A 194 -8.92 21.73 3.66
CA MET A 194 -10.20 22.46 3.60
C MET A 194 -10.15 23.79 2.86
N VAL A 195 -8.96 24.38 2.66
CA VAL A 195 -8.79 25.62 1.88
C VAL A 195 -8.47 25.36 0.41
N ARG A 196 -8.50 24.09 -0.02
CA ARG A 196 -8.24 23.62 -1.39
C ARG A 196 -9.44 22.84 -1.93
N LYS A 197 -9.44 22.56 -3.23
CA LYS A 197 -10.40 21.61 -3.80
C LYS A 197 -9.97 20.19 -3.44
N PHE A 198 -10.86 19.41 -2.85
CA PHE A 198 -10.57 18.03 -2.44
C PHE A 198 -11.72 17.08 -2.77
N ALA A 199 -11.38 15.83 -3.03
CA ALA A 199 -12.33 14.76 -3.25
C ALA A 199 -12.72 14.08 -1.91
N VAL A 200 -13.98 13.71 -1.81
CA VAL A 200 -14.53 12.89 -0.71
C VAL A 200 -14.61 11.45 -1.20
N GLY A 201 -14.16 10.49 -0.41
CA GLY A 201 -14.33 9.07 -0.70
C GLY A 201 -15.80 8.66 -0.65
N HIS A 202 -16.14 7.64 -1.41
CA HIS A 202 -17.48 7.05 -1.40
C HIS A 202 -17.39 5.55 -1.19
N ASN A 203 -18.26 5.01 -0.37
CA ASN A 203 -18.45 3.57 -0.20
C ASN A 203 -19.80 3.16 -0.76
N ARG A 204 -19.87 1.94 -1.29
CA ARG A 204 -21.12 1.37 -1.79
C ARG A 204 -21.84 0.68 -0.64
N GLY A 205 -23.05 1.15 -0.31
CA GLY A 205 -23.90 0.51 0.67
C GLY A 205 -24.46 -0.83 0.17
N GLU A 206 -25.07 -1.60 1.06
CA GLU A 206 -25.70 -2.89 0.72
C GLU A 206 -26.80 -2.77 -0.34
N ASP A 207 -27.46 -1.61 -0.41
CA ASP A 207 -28.46 -1.26 -1.41
C ASP A 207 -27.85 -0.85 -2.77
N GLY A 208 -26.53 -0.93 -2.91
CA GLY A 208 -25.80 -0.54 -4.10
C GLY A 208 -25.60 0.97 -4.28
N THR A 209 -26.15 1.81 -3.39
CA THR A 209 -25.99 3.27 -3.51
C THR A 209 -24.61 3.72 -3.03
N LEU A 210 -24.05 4.69 -3.74
CA LEU A 210 -22.81 5.36 -3.33
C LEU A 210 -23.12 6.40 -2.25
N ARG A 211 -22.41 6.31 -1.14
CA ARG A 211 -22.52 7.25 -0.02
C ARG A 211 -21.14 7.82 0.27
N PRO A 212 -21.02 9.13 0.55
CA PRO A 212 -19.76 9.68 1.00
C PRO A 212 -19.29 8.93 2.24
N ALA A 213 -18.08 8.38 2.19
CA ALA A 213 -17.39 7.92 3.37
C ALA A 213 -17.25 9.08 4.34
N ARG A 214 -17.24 8.81 5.64
CA ARG A 214 -16.99 9.88 6.61
C ARG A 214 -15.65 10.52 6.26
N PRO A 215 -15.69 11.82 5.89
CA PRO A 215 -14.54 12.41 5.27
C PRO A 215 -13.36 12.36 6.21
N TRP A 216 -12.28 11.77 5.69
CA TRP A 216 -11.01 12.04 6.29
C TRP A 216 -10.90 11.54 7.72
N ALA A 217 -11.44 10.35 8.02
CA ALA A 217 -11.27 9.73 9.34
C ALA A 217 -9.78 9.64 9.72
N ALA A 218 -8.89 9.47 8.72
CA ALA A 218 -7.44 9.58 8.90
C ALA A 218 -6.99 11.01 9.32
N PHE A 219 -7.83 12.02 9.11
CA PHE A 219 -7.55 13.41 9.47
C PHE A 219 -8.34 13.87 10.70
N LYS A 220 -8.79 12.95 11.56
CA LYS A 220 -9.35 13.32 12.86
C LYS A 220 -8.36 14.23 13.58
N GLU A 221 -8.86 15.33 14.14
CA GLU A 221 -8.04 16.27 14.91
C GLU A 221 -7.24 15.53 15.99
N GLY A 222 -5.92 15.66 15.96
CA GLY A 222 -5.01 14.97 16.86
C GLY A 222 -4.58 13.56 16.46
N ALA A 223 -5.22 12.90 15.51
CA ALA A 223 -4.83 11.57 15.01
C ALA A 223 -3.65 11.66 14.05
N ARG A 224 -2.44 11.85 14.56
CA ARG A 224 -1.22 12.05 13.77
C ARG A 224 -0.33 10.81 13.68
N GLY A 225 -0.68 9.77 14.44
CA GLY A 225 0.15 8.58 14.58
C GLY A 225 0.36 7.83 13.26
N ASP A 226 -0.63 7.82 12.38
CA ASP A 226 -0.57 7.12 11.09
C ASP A 226 -0.07 8.00 9.92
N ASN A 227 0.19 9.29 10.15
CA ASN A 227 0.67 10.20 9.10
C ASN A 227 1.90 9.69 8.33
N PRO A 228 2.91 9.05 8.98
CA PRO A 228 4.08 8.55 8.26
C PRO A 228 3.75 7.48 7.21
N GLY A 229 2.71 6.72 7.42
CA GLY A 229 2.32 5.64 6.53
C GLY A 229 1.10 5.92 5.66
N GLY A 230 0.37 7.04 5.87
CA GLY A 230 -0.90 7.23 5.17
C GLY A 230 -1.50 8.62 5.18
N GLY A 231 -0.86 9.62 5.79
CA GLY A 231 -1.49 10.90 6.11
C GLY A 231 -1.43 11.99 5.04
N LEU A 232 -0.81 11.77 3.90
CA LEU A 232 -0.75 12.80 2.84
C LEU A 232 -2.05 12.86 2.04
N ALA A 233 -2.42 14.07 1.69
CA ALA A 233 -3.30 14.39 0.57
C ALA A 233 -2.49 15.08 -0.53
N SER A 234 -2.79 14.78 -1.80
CA SER A 234 -2.08 15.35 -2.93
C SER A 234 -2.93 15.36 -4.20
N SER A 235 -2.44 16.00 -5.24
CA SER A 235 -3.02 16.06 -6.59
C SER A 235 -2.22 15.21 -7.58
N VAL A 236 -2.81 14.89 -8.75
CA VAL A 236 -2.04 14.19 -9.80
C VAL A 236 -0.92 15.07 -10.35
N SER A 237 -1.07 16.39 -10.33
CA SER A 237 -0.03 17.33 -10.75
C SER A 237 1.21 17.18 -9.86
N ASP A 238 1.03 17.21 -8.54
CA ASP A 238 2.15 17.04 -7.61
C ASP A 238 2.72 15.61 -7.64
N LEU A 239 1.88 14.59 -7.85
CA LEU A 239 2.37 13.22 -7.97
C LEU A 239 3.18 12.97 -9.26
N LEU A 240 2.87 13.64 -10.37
CA LEU A 240 3.74 13.61 -11.55
C LEU A 240 5.07 14.36 -11.30
N ARG A 241 5.05 15.48 -10.56
CA ARG A 241 6.27 16.15 -10.09
C ARG A 241 7.09 15.23 -9.18
N TRP A 242 6.43 14.52 -8.26
CA TRP A 242 7.06 13.49 -7.42
C TRP A 242 7.68 12.36 -8.26
N ALA A 243 6.96 11.87 -9.26
CA ALA A 243 7.50 10.87 -10.19
C ALA A 243 8.71 11.40 -10.97
N ARG A 244 8.67 12.65 -11.44
CA ARG A 244 9.80 13.30 -12.11
C ARG A 244 11.02 13.43 -11.20
N PHE A 245 10.82 13.80 -9.93
CA PHE A 245 11.88 13.82 -8.94
C PHE A 245 12.48 12.41 -8.76
N GLN A 246 11.64 11.39 -8.68
CA GLN A 246 12.09 9.99 -8.57
C GLN A 246 12.82 9.51 -9.84
N LEU A 247 12.47 9.94 -11.02
CA LEU A 247 13.15 9.63 -12.29
C LEU A 247 14.48 10.36 -12.47
N GLY A 248 14.62 11.53 -11.87
CA GLY A 248 15.76 12.43 -12.00
C GLY A 248 16.99 12.00 -11.19
N ASP A 249 17.83 12.96 -10.94
CA ASP A 249 19.08 12.83 -10.17
C ASP A 249 18.90 13.16 -8.68
N GLY A 250 17.68 13.42 -8.25
CA GLY A 250 17.32 13.72 -6.85
C GLY A 250 17.45 15.17 -6.46
N GLU A 251 17.79 16.03 -7.41
CA GLU A 251 17.95 17.46 -7.18
C GLU A 251 18.83 17.76 -5.94
N ASP A 252 18.50 18.77 -5.15
CA ASP A 252 19.19 19.08 -3.88
C ASP A 252 18.59 18.31 -2.67
N VAL A 253 17.69 17.36 -2.91
CA VAL A 253 16.98 16.62 -1.84
C VAL A 253 17.66 15.33 -1.48
N LEU A 254 18.00 14.51 -2.47
CA LEU A 254 18.59 13.20 -2.26
C LEU A 254 19.57 12.84 -3.38
N PRO A 255 20.84 12.51 -3.08
CA PRO A 255 21.81 12.12 -4.12
C PRO A 255 21.29 10.99 -5.00
N ALA A 256 21.53 11.06 -6.31
CA ALA A 256 21.07 10.06 -7.30
C ALA A 256 21.40 8.61 -6.88
N ALA A 257 22.58 8.38 -6.31
CA ALA A 257 22.97 7.06 -5.82
C ALA A 257 22.02 6.53 -4.72
N GLN A 258 21.46 7.41 -3.90
CA GLN A 258 20.50 7.01 -2.87
C GLN A 258 19.11 6.75 -3.45
N LEU A 259 18.68 7.52 -4.47
CA LEU A 259 17.47 7.21 -5.23
C LEU A 259 17.57 5.84 -5.92
N HIS A 260 18.71 5.54 -6.55
CA HIS A 260 18.95 4.24 -7.16
C HIS A 260 18.90 3.13 -6.11
N ARG A 261 19.56 3.32 -4.96
CA ARG A 261 19.52 2.35 -3.85
C ARG A 261 18.10 2.06 -3.37
N MET A 262 17.20 3.04 -3.39
CA MET A 262 15.80 2.82 -3.01
C MET A 262 15.07 1.84 -3.94
N ARG A 263 15.53 1.71 -5.19
CA ARG A 263 14.93 0.84 -6.22
C ARG A 263 15.61 -0.55 -6.27
N GLU A 264 16.72 -0.74 -5.57
CA GLU A 264 17.39 -2.04 -5.48
C GLU A 264 16.56 -3.00 -4.63
N GLN A 265 16.46 -4.26 -5.07
CA GLN A 265 15.73 -5.28 -4.33
C GLN A 265 16.42 -5.59 -3.00
N THR A 266 15.73 -5.35 -1.91
CA THR A 266 16.19 -5.66 -0.55
C THR A 266 15.59 -6.97 -0.02
N VAL A 267 14.42 -7.35 -0.54
CA VAL A 267 13.75 -8.60 -0.23
C VAL A 267 12.94 -9.08 -1.44
N ARG A 268 13.03 -10.37 -1.74
CA ARG A 268 12.22 -11.01 -2.79
C ARG A 268 10.84 -11.35 -2.21
N LEU A 269 9.80 -11.09 -2.96
CA LEU A 269 8.46 -11.60 -2.70
C LEU A 269 8.20 -12.82 -3.59
N ARG A 270 7.37 -13.73 -3.10
CA ARG A 270 6.79 -14.81 -3.89
C ARG A 270 5.42 -14.35 -4.34
N ALA A 271 4.96 -14.82 -5.50
CA ALA A 271 3.63 -14.57 -6.06
C ALA A 271 2.80 -13.49 -5.34
N SER A 272 3.20 -12.25 -5.43
CA SER A 272 2.51 -11.14 -4.75
C SER A 272 2.00 -10.14 -5.77
N THR A 273 0.80 -9.61 -5.56
CA THR A 273 0.28 -8.46 -6.32
C THR A 273 1.03 -7.16 -6.04
N LEU A 274 1.83 -7.13 -4.96
CA LEU A 274 2.67 -5.97 -4.66
C LEU A 274 3.97 -5.97 -5.48
N GLY A 275 4.23 -7.01 -6.30
CA GLY A 275 5.40 -7.11 -7.17
C GLY A 275 6.32 -8.27 -6.80
N GLU A 276 7.49 -8.32 -7.46
CA GLU A 276 8.49 -9.38 -7.31
C GLU A 276 9.36 -9.20 -6.04
N GLY A 277 9.35 -8.03 -5.46
CA GLY A 277 10.13 -7.70 -4.28
C GLY A 277 9.86 -6.31 -3.74
N PHE A 278 10.49 -6.01 -2.60
CA PHE A 278 10.56 -4.65 -2.09
C PHE A 278 11.98 -4.09 -2.22
N GLY A 279 12.05 -2.85 -2.67
CA GLY A 279 13.19 -1.98 -2.46
C GLY A 279 13.14 -1.31 -1.08
N ILE A 280 13.65 -0.11 -0.97
CA ILE A 280 13.41 0.76 0.19
C ILE A 280 12.08 1.50 -0.10
N CYS A 281 10.99 1.00 0.49
CA CYS A 281 9.60 1.41 0.27
C CYS A 281 8.94 0.89 -1.02
N TRP A 282 9.64 0.90 -2.13
CA TRP A 282 9.07 0.65 -3.44
C TRP A 282 8.69 -0.83 -3.62
N PHE A 283 7.50 -1.06 -4.19
CA PHE A 283 7.15 -2.32 -4.81
C PHE A 283 7.87 -2.42 -6.15
N LEU A 284 8.56 -3.54 -6.38
CA LEU A 284 9.34 -3.77 -7.58
C LEU A 284 8.57 -4.68 -8.54
N HIS A 285 8.40 -4.23 -9.78
CA HIS A 285 7.63 -4.94 -10.79
C HIS A 285 8.50 -5.30 -11.98
N ASP A 286 8.36 -6.54 -12.47
CA ASP A 286 8.81 -6.92 -13.81
C ASP A 286 7.66 -6.70 -14.80
N LEU A 287 7.88 -5.80 -15.75
CA LEU A 287 6.92 -5.38 -16.76
C LEU A 287 7.41 -5.86 -18.15
N ASP A 288 7.44 -7.18 -18.36
CA ASP A 288 7.97 -7.82 -19.56
C ASP A 288 9.42 -7.43 -19.87
N GLY A 289 10.26 -7.47 -18.84
CA GLY A 289 11.68 -7.13 -18.86
C GLY A 289 12.01 -5.67 -18.60
N LEU A 290 11.03 -4.79 -18.40
CA LEU A 290 11.22 -3.45 -17.88
C LEU A 290 11.02 -3.45 -16.36
N HIS A 291 11.87 -2.71 -15.62
CA HIS A 291 11.74 -2.61 -14.18
C HIS A 291 10.86 -1.44 -13.79
N GLY A 292 9.71 -1.74 -13.19
CA GLY A 292 8.82 -0.76 -12.58
C GLY A 292 9.04 -0.63 -11.09
N ILE A 293 8.85 0.57 -10.57
CA ILE A 293 8.69 0.82 -9.13
C ILE A 293 7.32 1.45 -8.89
N GLY A 294 6.60 0.97 -7.89
CA GLY A 294 5.25 1.45 -7.65
C GLY A 294 4.86 1.48 -6.18
N HIS A 295 3.74 2.08 -5.92
CA HIS A 295 3.06 2.00 -4.63
C HIS A 295 1.59 2.36 -4.79
N GLY A 296 0.72 1.49 -4.29
CA GLY A 296 -0.71 1.75 -4.17
C GLY A 296 -1.09 2.34 -2.81
N GLY A 297 -2.27 2.91 -2.74
CA GLY A 297 -2.88 3.39 -1.51
C GLY A 297 -4.40 3.23 -1.51
N SER A 298 -4.97 2.87 -0.37
CA SER A 298 -6.42 2.73 -0.22
C SER A 298 -6.87 3.06 1.20
N GLY A 299 -8.01 3.67 1.31
CA GLY A 299 -8.66 3.98 2.58
C GLY A 299 -9.89 4.85 2.40
N ASN A 300 -10.93 4.60 3.19
CA ASN A 300 -12.14 5.42 3.26
C ASN A 300 -12.75 5.76 1.89
N GLY A 301 -12.91 4.76 1.02
CA GLY A 301 -13.48 4.96 -0.31
C GLY A 301 -12.60 5.77 -1.26
N GLN A 302 -11.29 5.79 -1.04
CA GLN A 302 -10.31 6.46 -1.88
C GLN A 302 -9.18 5.51 -2.26
N PHE A 303 -8.73 5.61 -3.51
CA PHE A 303 -7.67 4.76 -4.05
C PHE A 303 -6.66 5.61 -4.83
N ALA A 304 -5.40 5.38 -4.57
CA ALA A 304 -4.28 5.99 -5.28
C ALA A 304 -3.38 4.91 -5.86
N GLU A 305 -2.85 5.15 -7.05
CA GLU A 305 -1.86 4.30 -7.70
C GLU A 305 -0.77 5.15 -8.32
N LEU A 306 0.48 4.77 -8.07
CA LEU A 306 1.67 5.36 -8.66
C LEU A 306 2.56 4.26 -9.19
N LEU A 307 2.85 4.27 -10.49
CA LEU A 307 3.83 3.42 -11.13
C LEU A 307 4.82 4.26 -11.93
N ILE A 308 6.10 3.97 -11.77
CA ILE A 308 7.22 4.63 -12.45
C ILE A 308 8.06 3.57 -13.16
N VAL A 309 8.44 3.81 -14.41
CA VAL A 309 9.33 2.95 -15.19
C VAL A 309 10.58 3.76 -15.56
N PRO A 310 11.65 3.71 -14.75
CA PRO A 310 12.81 4.58 -14.90
C PRO A 310 13.52 4.45 -16.26
N GLU A 311 13.60 3.24 -16.80
CA GLU A 311 14.25 2.95 -18.09
C GLU A 311 13.55 3.59 -19.29
N ARG A 312 12.32 4.07 -19.12
CA ARG A 312 11.48 4.63 -20.18
C ARG A 312 11.07 6.07 -19.92
N ASP A 313 11.62 6.72 -18.90
CA ASP A 313 11.21 8.07 -18.46
C ASP A 313 9.67 8.19 -18.38
N PHE A 314 9.05 7.17 -17.80
CA PHE A 314 7.60 6.98 -17.76
C PHE A 314 7.08 6.91 -16.34
N ALA A 315 5.92 7.55 -16.13
CA ALA A 315 5.14 7.33 -14.91
C ALA A 315 3.64 7.42 -15.21
N VAL A 316 2.84 6.71 -14.44
CA VAL A 316 1.39 6.83 -14.40
C VAL A 316 0.92 6.98 -12.96
N VAL A 317 -0.01 7.91 -12.77
CA VAL A 317 -0.69 8.21 -11.50
C VAL A 317 -2.18 8.10 -11.75
N SER A 318 -2.89 7.41 -10.86
CA SER A 318 -4.35 7.31 -10.92
C SER A 318 -4.94 7.48 -9.52
N LEU A 319 -5.90 8.39 -9.39
CA LEU A 319 -6.62 8.70 -8.14
C LEU A 319 -8.12 8.55 -8.37
N ALA A 320 -8.80 7.84 -7.46
CA ALA A 320 -10.22 7.55 -7.54
C ALA A 320 -10.91 7.68 -6.18
N ASN A 321 -12.15 8.17 -6.15
CA ASN A 321 -12.88 8.45 -4.92
C ASN A 321 -14.07 7.51 -4.67
N ALA A 322 -13.95 6.24 -5.03
CA ALA A 322 -14.97 5.22 -4.71
C ALA A 322 -14.36 3.88 -4.27
N GLY A 323 -14.92 3.29 -3.25
CA GLY A 323 -14.63 1.93 -2.81
C GLY A 323 -15.83 0.99 -3.02
N PRO A 324 -15.58 -0.26 -3.45
CA PRO A 324 -14.27 -0.84 -3.79
C PRO A 324 -13.81 -0.54 -5.23
N ASP A 325 -14.65 0.06 -6.07
CA ASP A 325 -14.52 0.15 -7.53
C ASP A 325 -13.34 1.02 -7.99
N GLY A 326 -12.78 1.87 -7.12
CA GLY A 326 -11.58 2.64 -7.39
C GLY A 326 -10.33 1.80 -7.62
N TYR A 327 -10.22 0.63 -6.97
CA TYR A 327 -9.09 -0.26 -7.19
C TYR A 327 -9.07 -0.83 -8.63
N PRO A 328 -10.12 -1.51 -9.12
CA PRO A 328 -10.15 -1.98 -10.52
C PRO A 328 -10.06 -0.85 -11.54
N PHE A 329 -10.57 0.35 -11.21
CA PHE A 329 -10.36 1.53 -12.05
C PHE A 329 -8.87 1.86 -12.19
N ASN A 330 -8.16 2.03 -11.08
CA ASN A 330 -6.72 2.35 -11.11
C ASN A 330 -5.90 1.29 -11.84
N GLN A 331 -6.19 0.00 -11.60
CA GLN A 331 -5.51 -1.09 -12.30
C GLN A 331 -5.77 -1.06 -13.82
N SER A 332 -7.00 -0.72 -14.24
CA SER A 332 -7.32 -0.59 -15.67
C SER A 332 -6.55 0.57 -16.33
N VAL A 333 -6.41 1.69 -15.61
CA VAL A 333 -5.63 2.85 -16.07
C VAL A 333 -4.15 2.50 -16.24
N VAL A 334 -3.56 1.83 -15.24
CA VAL A 334 -2.16 1.41 -15.29
C VAL A 334 -1.90 0.48 -16.47
N ARG A 335 -2.73 -0.56 -16.64
CA ARG A 335 -2.63 -1.50 -17.78
C ARG A 335 -2.75 -0.79 -19.11
N TRP A 336 -3.77 0.05 -19.26
CA TRP A 336 -3.98 0.81 -20.50
C TRP A 336 -2.78 1.72 -20.81
N ALA A 337 -2.23 2.41 -19.80
CA ALA A 337 -1.10 3.29 -20.00
C ALA A 337 0.18 2.53 -20.38
N LEU A 338 0.46 1.40 -19.74
CA LEU A 338 1.59 0.52 -20.08
C LEU A 338 1.46 -0.01 -21.51
N GLU A 339 0.29 -0.52 -21.89
CA GLU A 339 0.05 -1.02 -23.25
C GLU A 339 0.15 0.12 -24.28
N HIS A 340 -0.55 1.23 -24.02
CA HIS A 340 -0.67 2.31 -25.00
C HIS A 340 0.65 3.08 -25.23
N TYR A 341 1.41 3.34 -24.18
CA TYR A 341 2.62 4.16 -24.28
C TYR A 341 3.90 3.34 -24.38
N LEU A 342 3.97 2.18 -23.74
CA LEU A 342 5.17 1.36 -23.69
C LEU A 342 5.07 0.06 -24.48
N GLY A 343 3.86 -0.33 -24.95
CA GLY A 343 3.63 -1.59 -25.64
C GLY A 343 3.72 -2.82 -24.73
N VAL A 344 3.67 -2.62 -23.41
CA VAL A 344 3.72 -3.68 -22.41
C VAL A 344 2.32 -4.24 -22.21
N ILE A 345 2.14 -5.53 -22.45
CA ILE A 345 0.87 -6.24 -22.27
C ILE A 345 1.02 -7.17 -21.07
N GLU A 346 0.22 -6.94 -20.05
CA GLU A 346 0.20 -7.80 -18.87
C GLU A 346 -0.23 -9.23 -19.24
N LYS A 347 0.57 -10.23 -18.89
CA LYS A 347 0.25 -11.63 -19.15
C LYS A 347 -0.68 -12.15 -18.04
N THR A 348 -1.84 -12.63 -18.43
CA THR A 348 -2.73 -13.33 -17.51
C THR A 348 -2.13 -14.69 -17.19
N VAL A 349 -1.94 -14.97 -15.92
CA VAL A 349 -1.49 -16.28 -15.45
C VAL A 349 -2.73 -17.09 -15.08
N GLU A 350 -2.93 -18.22 -15.80
CA GLU A 350 -4.05 -19.12 -15.53
C GLU A 350 -3.69 -20.12 -14.42
N PRO A 351 -4.62 -20.41 -13.50
CA PRO A 351 -4.40 -21.42 -12.48
C PRO A 351 -4.31 -22.82 -13.08
N VAL A 352 -3.57 -23.70 -12.41
CA VAL A 352 -3.54 -25.12 -12.77
C VAL A 352 -4.84 -25.81 -12.37
N ALA A 353 -5.08 -27.02 -12.89
CA ALA A 353 -6.24 -27.83 -12.51
C ALA A 353 -6.30 -28.06 -10.98
N TYR A 354 -7.52 -28.12 -10.45
CA TYR A 354 -7.74 -28.37 -9.01
C TYR A 354 -7.05 -29.66 -8.56
N ASP A 355 -6.27 -29.55 -7.47
CA ASP A 355 -5.60 -30.68 -6.81
C ASP A 355 -6.18 -30.85 -5.40
N GLU A 356 -6.89 -31.95 -5.20
CA GLU A 356 -7.53 -32.25 -3.91
C GLU A 356 -6.51 -32.46 -2.77
N GLY A 357 -5.33 -33.02 -3.06
CA GLY A 357 -4.28 -33.27 -2.09
C GLY A 357 -3.71 -31.96 -1.56
N ARG A 358 -3.37 -31.02 -2.45
CA ARG A 358 -2.92 -29.66 -2.09
C ARG A 358 -4.03 -28.90 -1.38
N ALA A 359 -5.25 -28.93 -1.89
CA ALA A 359 -6.39 -28.23 -1.29
C ALA A 359 -6.66 -28.68 0.16
N ARG A 360 -6.48 -29.97 0.47
CA ARG A 360 -6.58 -30.47 1.86
C ARG A 360 -5.50 -29.91 2.78
N GLN A 361 -4.28 -29.73 2.28
CA GLN A 361 -3.16 -29.19 3.08
C GLN A 361 -3.38 -27.73 3.46
N VAL A 362 -3.89 -26.92 2.53
CA VAL A 362 -4.03 -25.48 2.71
C VAL A 362 -5.36 -25.06 3.33
N ALA A 363 -6.38 -25.93 3.30
CA ALA A 363 -7.66 -25.62 3.95
C ALA A 363 -7.47 -25.42 5.46
N GLY A 364 -8.11 -24.38 6.00
CA GLY A 364 -8.00 -24.01 7.40
C GLY A 364 -8.23 -22.53 7.64
N ARG A 365 -8.08 -22.13 8.89
CA ARG A 365 -8.14 -20.72 9.31
C ARG A 365 -6.75 -20.15 9.49
N TYR A 366 -6.59 -18.92 9.04
CA TYR A 366 -5.38 -18.11 9.18
C TYR A 366 -5.76 -16.74 9.73
N GLU A 367 -4.88 -16.12 10.50
CA GLU A 367 -5.21 -14.84 11.13
C GLU A 367 -4.03 -13.89 11.28
N ILE A 368 -4.37 -12.60 11.33
CA ILE A 368 -3.62 -11.52 11.92
C ILE A 368 -4.51 -10.85 12.99
N ASP A 369 -4.00 -9.87 13.70
CA ASP A 369 -4.77 -9.20 14.76
C ASP A 369 -6.13 -8.65 14.26
N ALA A 370 -6.15 -8.08 13.05
CA ALA A 370 -7.33 -7.42 12.52
C ALA A 370 -8.29 -8.35 11.75
N MET A 371 -7.80 -9.43 11.14
CA MET A 371 -8.52 -10.19 10.13
C MET A 371 -8.32 -11.70 10.27
N ASN A 372 -9.30 -12.44 9.80
CA ASN A 372 -9.22 -13.88 9.56
C ASN A 372 -9.29 -14.15 8.06
N LEU A 373 -8.58 -15.17 7.62
CA LEU A 373 -8.77 -15.78 6.31
C LEU A 373 -9.24 -17.22 6.52
N ASP A 374 -10.43 -17.53 6.01
CA ASP A 374 -10.95 -18.90 6.01
C ASP A 374 -10.79 -19.49 4.61
N ILE A 375 -9.94 -20.51 4.48
CA ILE A 375 -9.73 -21.24 3.24
C ILE A 375 -10.47 -22.55 3.32
N ALA A 376 -11.46 -22.75 2.46
CA ALA A 376 -12.35 -23.89 2.47
C ALA A 376 -12.38 -24.60 1.13
N ARG A 377 -12.74 -25.89 1.16
CA ARG A 377 -13.00 -26.73 0.00
C ARG A 377 -14.50 -26.78 -0.26
N ASP A 378 -14.92 -26.45 -1.45
CA ASP A 378 -16.31 -26.55 -1.92
C ASP A 378 -16.36 -27.41 -3.20
N GLY A 379 -16.64 -28.69 -3.08
CA GLY A 379 -16.58 -29.63 -4.18
C GLY A 379 -15.17 -29.73 -4.79
N THR A 380 -15.03 -29.27 -6.03
CA THR A 380 -13.75 -29.18 -6.76
C THR A 380 -13.18 -27.79 -6.79
N ARG A 381 -13.60 -26.90 -5.88
CA ARG A 381 -13.11 -25.53 -5.75
C ARG A 381 -12.44 -25.29 -4.41
N LEU A 382 -11.48 -24.39 -4.41
CA LEU A 382 -10.87 -23.85 -3.21
C LEU A 382 -11.32 -22.40 -3.08
N THR A 383 -11.84 -22.02 -1.91
CA THR A 383 -12.38 -20.67 -1.67
C THR A 383 -11.64 -19.98 -0.53
N LEU A 384 -11.55 -18.68 -0.60
CA LEU A 384 -10.97 -17.79 0.41
C LEU A 384 -12.02 -16.76 0.83
N ALA A 385 -12.29 -16.69 2.13
CA ALA A 385 -13.16 -15.68 2.72
C ALA A 385 -12.36 -14.82 3.69
N VAL A 386 -12.51 -13.49 3.58
CA VAL A 386 -11.88 -12.51 4.48
C VAL A 386 -12.89 -12.11 5.54
N GLY A 387 -12.57 -12.37 6.81
CA GLY A 387 -13.34 -11.93 7.96
C GLY A 387 -12.66 -10.79 8.69
N ILE A 388 -13.43 -9.80 9.14
CA ILE A 388 -12.96 -8.71 9.98
C ILE A 388 -13.29 -9.02 11.42
N LYS A 389 -12.29 -9.00 12.30
CA LYS A 389 -12.51 -9.32 13.72
C LYS A 389 -13.45 -8.31 14.39
N PRO A 390 -14.27 -8.74 15.39
CA PRO A 390 -15.29 -7.88 16.02
C PRO A 390 -14.71 -6.58 16.57
N GLU A 391 -13.55 -6.64 17.21
CA GLU A 391 -12.87 -5.50 17.83
C GLU A 391 -12.56 -4.40 16.83
N ILE A 392 -12.21 -4.81 15.59
CA ILE A 392 -11.91 -3.88 14.50
C ILE A 392 -13.18 -3.23 13.99
N ARG A 393 -14.25 -4.01 13.83
CA ARG A 393 -15.54 -3.51 13.36
C ARG A 393 -16.17 -2.55 14.37
N GLU A 394 -16.02 -2.82 15.65
CA GLU A 394 -16.52 -1.97 16.74
C GLU A 394 -15.71 -0.66 16.86
N ALA A 395 -14.41 -0.71 16.61
CA ALA A 395 -13.54 0.47 16.62
C ALA A 395 -13.65 1.32 15.34
N SER A 396 -14.23 0.76 14.28
CA SER A 396 -14.38 1.47 12.99
C SER A 396 -15.61 2.39 13.02
N ASP A 397 -15.45 3.58 12.45
CA ASP A 397 -16.57 4.47 12.15
C ASP A 397 -17.38 4.00 10.91
N GLU A 398 -16.90 2.98 10.20
CA GLU A 398 -17.54 2.40 9.01
C GLU A 398 -18.24 1.10 9.37
N GLU A 399 -19.43 0.88 8.78
CA GLU A 399 -20.11 -0.38 8.87
C GLU A 399 -19.38 -1.41 7.99
N MET A 400 -18.76 -2.39 8.62
CA MET A 400 -18.05 -3.47 7.94
C MET A 400 -18.80 -4.79 8.14
N PRO A 401 -18.94 -5.61 7.09
CA PRO A 401 -19.51 -6.94 7.26
C PRO A 401 -18.56 -7.81 8.09
N PRO A 402 -19.09 -8.80 8.83
CA PRO A 402 -18.23 -9.76 9.54
C PRO A 402 -17.36 -10.57 8.59
N TYR A 403 -17.86 -10.88 7.39
CA TYR A 403 -17.15 -11.54 6.31
C TYR A 403 -17.50 -10.91 4.98
N TYR A 404 -16.49 -10.74 4.12
CA TYR A 404 -16.70 -10.46 2.71
C TYR A 404 -17.09 -11.74 1.97
N PRO A 405 -17.80 -11.66 0.83
CA PRO A 405 -18.13 -12.82 0.00
C PRO A 405 -16.87 -13.65 -0.30
N ALA A 406 -16.99 -14.97 -0.15
CA ALA A 406 -15.89 -15.86 -0.47
C ALA A 406 -15.57 -15.79 -1.96
N ALA A 407 -14.28 -15.75 -2.28
CA ALA A 407 -13.74 -15.75 -3.64
C ALA A 407 -13.10 -17.11 -3.95
N GLU A 408 -13.17 -17.55 -5.21
CA GLU A 408 -12.46 -18.75 -5.66
C GLU A 408 -10.96 -18.43 -5.79
N ILE A 409 -10.11 -19.39 -5.37
CA ILE A 409 -8.67 -19.35 -5.58
C ILE A 409 -8.20 -20.60 -6.32
N GLY A 410 -7.21 -20.42 -7.19
CA GLY A 410 -6.56 -21.52 -7.91
C GLY A 410 -5.05 -21.50 -7.70
N PHE A 411 -4.43 -22.67 -7.66
CA PHE A 411 -2.97 -22.76 -7.55
C PHE A 411 -2.32 -22.33 -8.84
N LEU A 412 -1.21 -21.60 -8.74
CA LEU A 412 -0.39 -21.23 -9.89
C LEU A 412 0.55 -22.38 -10.30
N PRO A 413 0.96 -22.44 -11.60
CA PRO A 413 2.03 -23.33 -12.00
C PRO A 413 3.31 -22.96 -11.26
N GLY A 414 4.06 -23.96 -10.75
CA GLY A 414 5.36 -23.73 -10.13
C GLY A 414 6.39 -23.26 -11.17
N ASP A 415 7.28 -22.41 -10.78
CA ASP A 415 8.36 -21.87 -11.64
C ASP A 415 9.53 -22.86 -11.85
N GLY A 416 9.46 -24.05 -11.27
CA GLY A 416 10.43 -25.14 -11.52
C GLY A 416 11.78 -24.98 -10.79
N ASP A 417 11.96 -23.93 -10.03
CA ASP A 417 13.24 -23.64 -9.36
C ASP A 417 13.44 -24.36 -7.99
N GLY A 418 12.54 -25.29 -7.68
CA GLY A 418 12.75 -26.30 -6.62
C GLY A 418 12.57 -25.87 -5.17
N ASP A 419 12.36 -24.58 -4.90
CA ASP A 419 12.25 -24.07 -3.53
C ASP A 419 10.83 -23.54 -3.24
N GLY A 420 9.83 -24.40 -3.37
CA GLY A 420 8.44 -24.07 -3.05
C GLY A 420 7.43 -24.37 -4.17
N ASP A 421 7.73 -25.35 -5.00
CA ASP A 421 6.87 -25.80 -6.10
C ASP A 421 5.43 -26.03 -5.64
N GLY A 422 4.56 -25.16 -6.10
CA GLY A 422 3.12 -25.38 -6.03
C GLY A 422 2.39 -24.72 -4.87
N ASP A 423 3.01 -23.85 -4.08
CA ASP A 423 2.35 -23.17 -2.97
C ASP A 423 1.80 -21.77 -3.33
N GLU A 424 1.97 -21.33 -4.58
CA GLU A 424 1.46 -20.04 -5.06
C GLU A 424 0.02 -20.16 -5.54
N TYR A 425 -0.75 -19.09 -5.37
CA TYR A 425 -2.15 -19.05 -5.77
C TYR A 425 -2.56 -17.69 -6.34
N ILE A 426 -3.67 -17.70 -7.06
CA ILE A 426 -4.35 -16.49 -7.56
C ILE A 426 -5.83 -16.56 -7.17
N VAL A 427 -6.39 -15.40 -6.81
CA VAL A 427 -7.83 -15.23 -6.66
C VAL A 427 -8.45 -15.06 -8.03
N THR A 428 -9.38 -15.95 -8.41
CA THR A 428 -9.92 -16.01 -9.77
C THR A 428 -11.21 -15.24 -9.96
N GLU A 429 -11.94 -14.92 -8.87
CA GLU A 429 -13.21 -14.21 -8.93
C GLU A 429 -13.45 -13.29 -7.73
N GLY A 430 -14.49 -12.46 -7.80
CA GLY A 430 -14.90 -11.56 -6.72
C GLY A 430 -14.06 -10.29 -6.62
N GLY A 431 -14.23 -9.57 -5.51
CA GLY A 431 -13.58 -8.26 -5.28
C GLY A 431 -12.06 -8.30 -5.12
N LEU A 432 -11.50 -9.50 -4.96
CA LEU A 432 -10.06 -9.74 -4.86
C LEU A 432 -9.48 -10.40 -6.12
N ALA A 433 -10.25 -10.51 -7.20
CA ALA A 433 -9.80 -11.17 -8.43
C ALA A 433 -8.48 -10.57 -8.94
N GLY A 434 -7.55 -11.46 -9.33
CA GLY A 434 -6.20 -11.09 -9.73
C GLY A 434 -5.18 -10.97 -8.59
N GLN A 435 -5.63 -10.95 -7.33
CA GLN A 435 -4.72 -10.97 -6.19
C GLN A 435 -3.96 -12.30 -6.15
N ARG A 436 -2.65 -12.24 -5.90
CA ARG A 436 -1.78 -13.41 -5.78
C ARG A 436 -1.23 -13.49 -4.37
N GLY A 437 -0.88 -14.71 -3.99
CA GLY A 437 -0.23 -14.99 -2.74
C GLY A 437 0.39 -16.38 -2.72
N TYR A 438 0.90 -16.78 -1.57
CA TYR A 438 1.52 -18.09 -1.41
C TYR A 438 1.26 -18.65 0.00
N PHE A 439 1.31 -19.98 0.11
CA PHE A 439 1.29 -20.68 1.38
C PHE A 439 2.72 -20.92 1.88
N SER A 440 2.94 -20.70 3.16
CA SER A 440 4.24 -20.92 3.80
C SER A 440 4.29 -22.29 4.45
N ARG A 441 5.46 -22.96 4.38
CA ARG A 441 5.72 -24.22 5.04
C ARG A 441 6.85 -24.12 6.06
N ASP A 442 6.80 -24.95 7.09
CA ASP A 442 7.94 -25.21 7.96
C ASP A 442 8.93 -26.21 7.32
N ALA A 443 9.99 -26.53 8.06
CA ALA A 443 11.01 -27.49 7.62
C ALA A 443 10.49 -28.93 7.43
N GLU A 444 9.38 -29.26 8.08
CA GLU A 444 8.70 -30.55 8.01
C GLU A 444 7.67 -30.61 6.87
N GLY A 445 7.46 -29.47 6.16
CA GLY A 445 6.54 -29.33 5.02
C GLY A 445 5.09 -29.04 5.41
N ALA A 446 4.81 -28.77 6.68
CA ALA A 446 3.46 -28.38 7.12
C ALA A 446 3.17 -26.90 6.80
N ILE A 447 1.93 -26.60 6.39
CA ILE A 447 1.49 -25.23 6.13
C ILE A 447 1.44 -24.43 7.44
N THR A 448 2.17 -23.33 7.50
CA THR A 448 2.27 -22.45 8.69
C THR A 448 1.60 -21.10 8.49
N GLY A 449 1.36 -20.68 7.26
CA GLY A 449 0.76 -19.38 6.98
C GLY A 449 0.35 -19.22 5.52
N VAL A 450 -0.30 -18.11 5.24
CA VAL A 450 -0.68 -17.68 3.88
C VAL A 450 -0.38 -16.18 3.73
N ASP A 451 0.19 -15.80 2.61
CA ASP A 451 0.30 -14.39 2.20
C ASP A 451 -0.92 -13.99 1.38
N LEU A 452 -1.49 -12.83 1.69
CA LEU A 452 -2.49 -12.17 0.86
C LEU A 452 -2.17 -10.67 0.80
N ALA A 453 -2.02 -10.15 -0.38
CA ALA A 453 -1.70 -8.73 -0.61
C ALA A 453 -0.47 -8.26 0.19
N GLY A 454 0.58 -9.09 0.24
CA GLY A 454 1.83 -8.82 0.94
C GLY A 454 1.74 -8.89 2.47
N ARG A 455 0.64 -9.39 3.03
CA ARG A 455 0.46 -9.61 4.48
C ARG A 455 0.47 -11.09 4.81
N LEU A 456 1.27 -11.45 5.79
CA LEU A 456 1.37 -12.82 6.27
C LEU A 456 0.34 -13.09 7.36
N PHE A 457 -0.56 -14.03 7.09
CA PHE A 457 -1.52 -14.58 8.05
C PHE A 457 -0.98 -15.90 8.57
N ASN A 458 -0.89 -16.05 9.89
CA ASN A 458 -0.43 -17.29 10.50
C ASN A 458 -1.56 -18.30 10.61
N ARG A 459 -1.25 -19.57 10.40
CA ARG A 459 -2.23 -20.65 10.52
C ARG A 459 -2.67 -20.83 11.98
N VAL A 460 -3.98 -20.86 12.19
CA VAL A 460 -4.54 -21.15 13.51
C VAL A 460 -4.49 -22.65 13.74
N ALA A 461 -3.94 -23.07 14.88
CA ALA A 461 -3.95 -24.49 15.26
C ALA A 461 -5.40 -24.96 15.44
N GLU A 462 -5.75 -26.12 14.87
CA GLU A 462 -7.04 -26.74 15.17
C GLU A 462 -7.13 -27.02 16.67
N ALA A 463 -8.21 -26.56 17.30
CA ALA A 463 -8.47 -26.89 18.69
C ALA A 463 -8.64 -28.43 18.79
N SER A 464 -7.71 -29.07 19.47
CA SER A 464 -7.67 -30.51 19.70
C SER A 464 -8.84 -31.00 20.58
#